data_35cb263cfb89945adbe9869bd8cc4e19
#
_entry.id   35cb263cfb89945adbe9869bd8cc4e19
#
_cell.length_a   1.000
_cell.length_b   1.000
_cell.length_c   1.000
_cell.angle_alpha   90.00
_cell.angle_beta   90.00
_cell.angle_gamma   90.00
#
_symmetry.space_group_name_H-M   'P 1'
#
loop_
_entity.id
_entity.type
_entity.pdbx_description
1 polymer ?
#
loop_
_entity_poly.entity_id
_entity_poly.type
_entity_poly.pdbx_seq_one_letter_code
_entity_poly.pdbx_strand_id
1 'polypeptide(L)'
;MKISIDEDICKKYRLDLPLVCSIVLLTYKKTYEECVKELLNRGIIEEKESLFGKQYEISLSWYEKVQNILIDSEATNKYTIDDRVKNLTTVLREIYPKGIKPGTQSYWRGNIKNVEYKLKKFFVKYGNFYTDEQIINATRSYVNRHASDTTCMRVLPYFIEKDNNSDLATILENLDDEGNIETPTNNNYDSTELVV
;
A
#
# COMPACT_ATOMS: atom_id res chain seq x y z
N MET A 1 2.95 -12.18 16.35
CA MET A 1 3.82 -11.90 15.19
C MET A 1 5.27 -12.14 15.63
N LYS A 2 5.99 -13.03 14.94
CA LYS A 2 7.42 -13.27 15.19
C LYS A 2 8.19 -12.62 14.05
N ILE A 3 9.10 -11.71 14.36
CA ILE A 3 10.01 -11.10 13.39
C ILE A 3 11.36 -11.79 13.55
N SER A 4 11.86 -12.38 12.47
CA SER A 4 13.23 -12.89 12.38
C SER A 4 14.11 -11.85 11.73
N ILE A 5 15.33 -11.68 12.24
CA ILE A 5 16.31 -10.72 11.74
C ILE A 5 17.46 -11.53 11.13
N ASP A 6 17.82 -11.21 9.88
CA ASP A 6 18.97 -11.82 9.21
C ASP A 6 20.25 -11.10 9.65
N GLU A 7 21.07 -11.78 10.48
CA GLU A 7 22.30 -11.22 11.02
C GLU A 7 23.37 -10.95 9.95
N ASP A 8 23.43 -11.74 8.88
CA ASP A 8 24.43 -11.58 7.84
C ASP A 8 24.13 -10.35 7.00
N ILE A 9 22.84 -10.10 6.74
CA ILE A 9 22.38 -8.88 6.09
C ILE A 9 22.63 -7.66 6.98
N CYS A 10 22.38 -7.75 8.29
CA CYS A 10 22.69 -6.67 9.23
C CYS A 10 24.17 -6.34 9.24
N LYS A 11 25.05 -7.34 9.30
CA LYS A 11 26.51 -7.18 9.21
C LYS A 11 26.95 -6.54 7.90
N LYS A 12 26.37 -6.97 6.78
CA LYS A 12 26.65 -6.38 5.44
C LYS A 12 26.40 -4.88 5.39
N TYR A 13 25.33 -4.42 6.04
CA TYR A 13 24.96 -2.98 6.09
C TYR A 13 25.46 -2.27 7.33
N ARG A 14 26.27 -2.93 8.18
CA ARG A 14 26.81 -2.38 9.44
C ARG A 14 25.72 -1.84 10.36
N LEU A 15 24.63 -2.59 10.47
CA LEU A 15 23.50 -2.29 11.35
C LEU A 15 23.70 -3.04 12.66
N ASP A 16 23.80 -2.32 13.76
CA ASP A 16 23.77 -2.90 15.10
C ASP A 16 22.32 -3.18 15.56
N LEU A 17 22.17 -3.93 16.63
CA LEU A 17 20.86 -4.31 17.14
C LEU A 17 19.94 -3.12 17.46
N PRO A 18 20.40 -2.00 18.07
CA PRO A 18 19.57 -0.82 18.29
C PRO A 18 19.02 -0.22 17.01
N LEU A 19 19.84 -0.10 15.96
CA LEU A 19 19.40 0.41 14.66
C LEU A 19 18.39 -0.50 13.99
N VAL A 20 18.60 -1.82 14.06
CA VAL A 20 17.65 -2.81 13.54
C VAL A 20 16.32 -2.73 14.29
N CYS A 21 16.34 -2.65 15.62
CA CYS A 21 15.12 -2.48 16.42
C CYS A 21 14.39 -1.18 16.05
N SER A 22 15.13 -0.10 15.78
CA SER A 22 14.54 1.18 15.38
C SER A 22 13.92 1.13 13.98
N ILE A 23 14.54 0.42 13.03
CA ILE A 23 13.94 0.14 11.72
C ILE A 23 12.64 -0.64 11.88
N VAL A 24 12.62 -1.67 12.73
CA VAL A 24 11.41 -2.44 13.05
C VAL A 24 10.33 -1.53 13.63
N LEU A 25 10.68 -0.72 14.65
CA LEU A 25 9.72 0.18 15.28
C LEU A 25 9.16 1.24 14.33
N LEU A 26 9.99 1.79 13.45
CA LEU A 26 9.56 2.72 12.43
C LEU A 26 8.63 2.07 11.41
N THR A 27 8.93 0.85 10.99
CA THR A 27 8.04 0.06 10.11
C THR A 27 6.65 -0.10 10.74
N TYR A 28 6.58 -0.19 12.09
CA TYR A 28 5.33 -0.27 12.86
C TYR A 28 4.88 1.06 13.47
N LYS A 29 5.37 2.20 12.96
CA LYS A 29 5.03 3.57 13.40
C LYS A 29 5.33 3.84 14.88
N LYS A 30 6.41 3.25 15.42
CA LYS A 30 6.91 3.51 16.79
C LYS A 30 8.34 4.02 16.73
N THR A 31 8.74 4.96 17.60
CA THR A 31 10.06 5.64 17.50
C THR A 31 10.83 5.74 18.82
N TYR A 32 12.18 5.71 18.71
CA TYR A 32 13.15 6.13 19.72
C TYR A 32 14.00 7.28 19.16
N GLU A 33 14.05 8.43 19.86
CA GLU A 33 14.65 9.66 19.34
C GLU A 33 16.14 9.57 18.95
N GLU A 34 16.96 8.87 19.76
CA GLU A 34 18.40 8.74 19.47
C GLU A 34 18.67 7.90 18.21
N CYS A 35 17.94 6.80 18.07
CA CYS A 35 18.06 5.96 16.89
C CYS A 35 17.54 6.63 15.63
N VAL A 36 16.50 7.46 15.73
CA VAL A 36 15.97 8.24 14.62
C VAL A 36 17.04 9.18 14.04
N LYS A 37 17.79 9.87 14.89
CA LYS A 37 18.90 10.75 14.45
C LYS A 37 19.96 9.98 13.66
N GLU A 38 20.34 8.80 14.14
CA GLU A 38 21.34 7.99 13.44
C GLU A 38 20.83 7.47 12.11
N LEU A 39 19.55 7.03 12.05
CA LEU A 39 18.92 6.58 10.82
C LEU A 39 18.79 7.68 9.77
N LEU A 40 18.49 8.93 10.19
CA LEU A 40 18.50 10.12 9.34
C LEU A 40 19.91 10.40 8.80
N ASN A 41 20.93 10.40 9.68
CA ASN A 41 22.32 10.64 9.29
C ASN A 41 22.84 9.61 8.27
N ARG A 42 22.37 8.37 8.34
CA ARG A 42 22.70 7.32 7.37
C ARG A 42 21.84 7.34 6.11
N GLY A 43 20.87 8.23 6.02
CA GLY A 43 19.91 8.29 4.90
C GLY A 43 19.02 7.05 4.79
N ILE A 44 18.84 6.32 5.90
CA ILE A 44 17.95 5.13 5.95
C ILE A 44 16.49 5.57 6.00
N ILE A 45 16.22 6.68 6.69
CA ILE A 45 14.90 7.30 6.78
C ILE A 45 14.97 8.75 6.32
N GLU A 46 13.80 9.27 5.99
CA GLU A 46 13.57 10.67 5.63
C GLU A 46 12.53 11.28 6.56
N GLU A 47 12.73 12.53 6.95
CA GLU A 47 11.75 13.29 7.74
C GLU A 47 10.72 13.92 6.79
N LYS A 48 9.44 13.79 7.12
CA LYS A 48 8.33 14.48 6.44
C LYS A 48 7.55 15.30 7.43
N GLU A 49 7.23 16.52 7.04
CA GLU A 49 6.31 17.35 7.78
C GLU A 49 4.86 16.89 7.54
N SER A 50 4.10 16.70 8.59
CA SER A 50 2.68 16.42 8.53
C SER A 50 1.90 17.38 9.42
N LEU A 51 0.58 17.47 9.24
CA LEU A 51 -0.31 18.28 10.07
C LEU A 51 -0.27 17.89 11.56
N PHE A 52 0.20 16.70 11.88
CA PHE A 52 0.32 16.15 13.24
C PHE A 52 1.75 16.14 13.79
N GLY A 53 2.70 16.84 13.11
CA GLY A 53 4.09 16.91 13.49
C GLY A 53 5.02 16.14 12.53
N LYS A 54 6.27 15.91 12.99
CA LYS A 54 7.28 15.21 12.19
C LYS A 54 6.94 13.73 12.08
N GLN A 55 6.95 13.22 10.86
CA GLN A 55 6.85 11.79 10.55
C GLN A 55 8.14 11.32 9.88
N TYR A 56 8.50 10.06 10.13
CA TYR A 56 9.68 9.44 9.56
C TYR A 56 9.28 8.26 8.69
N GLU A 57 9.82 8.20 7.48
CA GLU A 57 9.60 7.12 6.53
C GLU A 57 10.93 6.52 6.07
N ILE A 58 10.93 5.24 5.71
CA ILE A 58 12.12 4.60 5.15
C ILE A 58 12.38 5.18 3.77
N SER A 59 13.63 5.64 3.52
CA SER A 59 14.00 6.21 2.23
C SER A 59 13.89 5.17 1.11
N LEU A 60 13.56 5.62 -0.09
CA LEU A 60 13.43 4.79 -1.29
C LEU A 60 14.65 3.90 -1.54
N SER A 61 15.85 4.44 -1.33
CA SER A 61 17.11 3.73 -1.53
C SER A 61 17.34 2.59 -0.54
N TRP A 62 16.65 2.61 0.60
CA TRP A 62 16.76 1.62 1.66
C TRP A 62 15.57 0.67 1.76
N TYR A 63 14.48 0.95 1.07
CA TYR A 63 13.25 0.19 1.19
C TYR A 63 13.44 -1.32 0.94
N GLU A 64 14.08 -1.69 -0.18
CA GLU A 64 14.36 -3.09 -0.50
C GLU A 64 15.32 -3.74 0.51
N LYS A 65 16.32 -2.97 0.99
CA LYS A 65 17.29 -3.46 1.98
C LYS A 65 16.61 -3.76 3.31
N VAL A 66 15.70 -2.89 3.75
CA VAL A 66 14.93 -3.06 4.98
C VAL A 66 14.01 -4.27 4.89
N GLN A 67 13.35 -4.48 3.75
CA GLN A 67 12.51 -5.68 3.53
C GLN A 67 13.33 -6.98 3.62
N ASN A 68 14.59 -6.96 3.17
CA ASN A 68 15.48 -8.12 3.31
C ASN A 68 16.00 -8.33 4.75
N ILE A 69 16.05 -7.27 5.57
CA ILE A 69 16.42 -7.37 6.99
C ILE A 69 15.28 -7.94 7.83
N LEU A 70 14.04 -7.57 7.50
CA LEU A 70 12.83 -7.98 8.20
C LEU A 70 12.27 -9.25 7.53
N ILE A 71 12.71 -10.42 7.98
CA ILE A 71 12.13 -11.69 7.52
C ILE A 71 10.90 -11.97 8.38
N ASP A 72 9.73 -11.92 7.77
CA ASP A 72 8.51 -12.41 8.41
C ASP A 72 8.58 -13.94 8.47
N SER A 73 8.65 -14.50 9.68
CA SER A 73 8.81 -15.95 9.88
C SER A 73 7.57 -16.77 9.48
N GLU A 74 6.46 -16.13 9.18
CA GLU A 74 5.27 -16.78 8.64
C GLU A 74 5.25 -16.78 7.10
N ALA A 75 6.07 -15.95 6.46
CA ALA A 75 6.23 -15.84 5.02
C ALA A 75 7.51 -16.52 4.51
N THR A 76 7.77 -17.75 4.93
CA THR A 76 8.82 -18.58 4.28
C THR A 76 8.40 -19.06 2.89
N ASN A 77 7.84 -18.15 2.11
CA ASN A 77 7.75 -18.30 0.67
C ASN A 77 8.57 -17.17 0.04
N LYS A 78 9.61 -17.58 -0.64
CA LYS A 78 10.59 -16.83 -1.46
C LYS A 78 9.95 -15.98 -2.58
N TYR A 79 8.91 -15.21 -2.24
CA TYR A 79 8.36 -14.24 -3.19
C TYR A 79 9.06 -12.91 -3.01
N THR A 80 9.90 -12.58 -3.96
CA THR A 80 10.44 -11.22 -4.08
C THR A 80 9.29 -10.23 -4.31
N ILE A 81 9.48 -8.94 -3.98
CA ILE A 81 8.48 -7.89 -4.32
C ILE A 81 8.10 -7.98 -5.80
N ASP A 82 9.05 -8.33 -6.67
CA ASP A 82 8.81 -8.51 -8.11
C ASP A 82 7.84 -9.65 -8.41
N ASP A 83 7.96 -10.78 -7.71
CA ASP A 83 7.05 -11.91 -7.88
C ASP A 83 5.66 -11.59 -7.32
N ARG A 84 5.60 -10.90 -6.17
CA ARG A 84 4.36 -10.38 -5.60
C ARG A 84 3.64 -9.44 -6.56
N VAL A 85 4.36 -8.48 -7.13
CA VAL A 85 3.82 -7.53 -8.12
C VAL A 85 3.31 -8.25 -9.35
N LYS A 86 4.03 -9.23 -9.89
CA LYS A 86 3.60 -10.01 -11.06
C LYS A 86 2.32 -10.79 -10.78
N ASN A 87 2.25 -11.47 -9.63
CA ASN A 87 1.08 -12.24 -9.22
C ASN A 87 -0.13 -11.33 -9.05
N LEU A 88 0.01 -10.24 -8.28
CA LEU A 88 -1.06 -9.26 -8.11
C LEU A 88 -1.48 -8.64 -9.44
N THR A 89 -0.53 -8.27 -10.31
CA THR A 89 -0.86 -7.74 -11.65
C THR A 89 -1.77 -8.69 -12.41
N THR A 90 -1.48 -9.98 -12.38
CA THR A 90 -2.30 -10.99 -13.05
C THR A 90 -3.70 -11.03 -12.47
N VAL A 91 -3.83 -11.18 -11.15
CA VAL A 91 -5.12 -11.29 -10.46
C VAL A 91 -5.95 -10.02 -10.61
N LEU A 92 -5.37 -8.84 -10.38
CA LEU A 92 -6.09 -7.57 -10.48
C LEU A 92 -6.60 -7.30 -11.90
N ARG A 93 -5.82 -7.69 -12.93
CA ARG A 93 -6.27 -7.59 -14.32
C ARG A 93 -7.42 -8.55 -14.64
N GLU A 94 -7.52 -9.69 -14.00
CA GLU A 94 -8.66 -10.60 -14.17
C GLU A 94 -9.95 -10.06 -13.54
N ILE A 95 -9.86 -9.35 -12.42
CA ILE A 95 -11.00 -8.70 -11.77
C ILE A 95 -11.59 -7.59 -12.65
N TYR A 96 -10.74 -6.83 -13.35
CA TYR A 96 -11.17 -5.73 -14.20
C TYR A 96 -11.81 -6.20 -15.51
N PRO A 97 -12.81 -5.47 -16.05
CA PRO A 97 -13.44 -5.78 -17.34
C PRO A 97 -12.41 -5.88 -18.48
N LYS A 98 -12.74 -6.64 -19.50
CA LYS A 98 -11.97 -6.68 -20.75
C LYS A 98 -12.39 -5.52 -21.66
N GLY A 99 -11.49 -5.13 -22.57
CA GLY A 99 -11.78 -4.14 -23.61
C GLY A 99 -11.43 -2.71 -23.23
N ILE A 100 -11.98 -1.77 -23.99
CA ILE A 100 -11.71 -0.34 -23.90
C ILE A 100 -12.79 0.31 -23.03
N LYS A 101 -12.39 1.25 -22.17
CA LYS A 101 -13.33 2.06 -21.39
C LYS A 101 -14.15 2.94 -22.33
N PRO A 102 -15.51 2.91 -22.26
CA PRO A 102 -16.38 3.75 -23.07
C PRO A 102 -16.00 5.24 -22.99
N GLY A 103 -16.03 5.92 -24.13
CA GLY A 103 -15.68 7.34 -24.22
C GLY A 103 -14.19 7.65 -24.11
N THR A 104 -13.32 6.64 -24.12
CA THR A 104 -11.86 6.82 -24.05
C THR A 104 -11.13 5.88 -25.00
N GLN A 105 -9.80 6.06 -25.14
CA GLN A 105 -8.93 5.14 -25.86
C GLN A 105 -8.18 4.18 -24.90
N SER A 106 -8.51 4.19 -23.60
CA SER A 106 -7.80 3.45 -22.58
C SER A 106 -8.42 2.07 -22.37
N TYR A 107 -7.58 1.04 -22.30
CA TYR A 107 -8.01 -0.30 -21.90
C TYR A 107 -8.26 -0.36 -20.38
N TRP A 108 -9.35 -1.00 -19.98
CA TRP A 108 -9.71 -1.18 -18.55
C TRP A 108 -8.57 -1.78 -17.74
N ARG A 109 -7.92 -2.80 -18.26
CA ARG A 109 -6.86 -3.57 -17.59
C ARG A 109 -5.48 -2.91 -17.65
N GLY A 110 -5.34 -1.88 -18.50
CA GLY A 110 -4.06 -1.26 -18.78
C GLY A 110 -3.00 -2.22 -19.36
N ASN A 111 -1.81 -1.70 -19.60
CA ASN A 111 -0.66 -2.50 -20.00
C ASN A 111 -0.02 -3.17 -18.75
N ILE A 112 0.40 -4.44 -18.87
CA ILE A 112 1.03 -5.22 -17.79
C ILE A 112 2.18 -4.43 -17.12
N LYS A 113 3.14 -3.97 -17.93
CA LYS A 113 4.31 -3.22 -17.40
C LYS A 113 3.91 -1.94 -16.66
N ASN A 114 2.84 -1.27 -17.10
CA ASN A 114 2.35 -0.08 -16.43
C ASN A 114 1.67 -0.44 -15.09
N VAL A 115 0.90 -1.52 -15.03
CA VAL A 115 0.29 -2.00 -13.78
C VAL A 115 1.37 -2.41 -12.78
N GLU A 116 2.37 -3.19 -13.23
CA GLU A 116 3.53 -3.57 -12.39
C GLU A 116 4.28 -2.34 -11.85
N TYR A 117 4.54 -1.35 -12.71
CA TYR A 117 5.19 -0.11 -12.30
C TYR A 117 4.37 0.65 -11.25
N LYS A 118 3.05 0.74 -11.43
CA LYS A 118 2.16 1.40 -10.48
C LYS A 118 2.06 0.65 -9.15
N LEU A 119 2.03 -0.70 -9.17
CA LEU A 119 2.07 -1.51 -7.96
C LEU A 119 3.40 -1.36 -7.22
N LYS A 120 4.53 -1.33 -7.92
CA LYS A 120 5.83 -1.05 -7.28
C LYS A 120 5.83 0.31 -6.59
N LYS A 121 5.36 1.36 -7.25
CA LYS A 121 5.20 2.69 -6.64
C LYS A 121 4.26 2.66 -5.44
N PHE A 122 3.15 1.94 -5.54
CA PHE A 122 2.20 1.76 -4.45
C PHE A 122 2.88 1.15 -3.24
N PHE A 123 3.60 0.04 -3.40
CA PHE A 123 4.32 -0.61 -2.30
C PHE A 123 5.45 0.26 -1.72
N VAL A 124 6.11 1.04 -2.55
CA VAL A 124 7.10 2.02 -2.08
C VAL A 124 6.46 3.10 -1.22
N LYS A 125 5.30 3.63 -1.64
CA LYS A 125 4.63 4.74 -0.97
C LYS A 125 3.85 4.32 0.28
N TYR A 126 3.14 3.19 0.20
CA TYR A 126 2.24 2.72 1.25
C TYR A 126 2.77 1.50 2.02
N GLY A 127 3.97 1.03 1.66
CA GLY A 127 4.60 -0.12 2.32
C GLY A 127 3.91 -1.46 2.04
N ASN A 128 4.34 -2.48 2.78
CA ASN A 128 3.76 -3.83 2.72
C ASN A 128 2.72 -4.06 3.83
N PHE A 129 2.05 -3.01 4.28
CA PHE A 129 1.08 -3.11 5.39
C PHE A 129 -0.17 -3.91 5.01
N TYR A 130 -0.49 -3.97 3.73
CA TYR A 130 -1.67 -4.65 3.23
C TYR A 130 -1.32 -6.02 2.67
N THR A 131 -2.11 -7.03 3.01
CA THR A 131 -1.98 -8.37 2.43
C THR A 131 -2.45 -8.38 0.98
N ASP A 132 -2.04 -9.39 0.21
CA ASP A 132 -2.52 -9.57 -1.17
C ASP A 132 -4.04 -9.75 -1.21
N GLU A 133 -4.59 -10.45 -0.22
CA GLU A 133 -6.02 -10.68 -0.10
C GLU A 133 -6.79 -9.37 0.14
N GLN A 134 -6.30 -8.49 1.01
CA GLN A 134 -6.88 -7.16 1.22
C GLN A 134 -6.87 -6.34 -0.07
N ILE A 135 -5.76 -6.32 -0.82
CA ILE A 135 -5.64 -5.61 -2.10
C ILE A 135 -6.62 -6.16 -3.14
N ILE A 136 -6.73 -7.49 -3.22
CA ILE A 136 -7.66 -8.19 -4.12
C ILE A 136 -9.11 -7.87 -3.76
N ASN A 137 -9.48 -7.95 -2.48
CA ASN A 137 -10.83 -7.67 -2.00
C ASN A 137 -11.21 -6.20 -2.18
N ALA A 138 -10.32 -5.26 -1.89
CA ALA A 138 -10.50 -3.84 -2.18
C ALA A 138 -10.77 -3.59 -3.67
N THR A 139 -10.01 -4.25 -4.55
CA THR A 139 -10.19 -4.14 -6.00
C THR A 139 -11.52 -4.74 -6.46
N ARG A 140 -11.92 -5.91 -5.94
CA ARG A 140 -13.23 -6.52 -6.25
C ARG A 140 -14.38 -5.62 -5.80
N SER A 141 -14.31 -5.10 -4.59
CA SER A 141 -15.33 -4.20 -4.07
C SER A 141 -15.45 -2.93 -4.93
N TYR A 142 -14.33 -2.35 -5.34
CA TYR A 142 -14.32 -1.20 -6.24
C TYR A 142 -15.00 -1.50 -7.57
N VAL A 143 -14.64 -2.59 -8.24
CA VAL A 143 -15.24 -2.99 -9.52
C VAL A 143 -16.73 -3.31 -9.36
N ASN A 144 -17.13 -4.05 -8.32
CA ASN A 144 -18.52 -4.40 -8.05
C ASN A 144 -19.38 -3.15 -7.79
N ARG A 145 -18.88 -2.17 -7.06
CA ARG A 145 -19.57 -0.88 -6.80
C ARG A 145 -19.89 -0.12 -8.08
N HIS A 146 -19.06 -0.29 -9.11
CA HIS A 146 -19.24 0.36 -10.41
C HIS A 146 -19.88 -0.56 -11.47
N ALA A 147 -20.35 -1.77 -11.09
CA ALA A 147 -20.88 -2.73 -12.05
C ALA A 147 -22.14 -2.23 -12.78
N SER A 148 -22.98 -1.42 -12.12
CA SER A 148 -24.19 -0.81 -12.72
C SER A 148 -23.89 0.43 -13.56
N ASP A 149 -22.83 1.18 -13.23
CA ASP A 149 -22.38 2.36 -13.98
C ASP A 149 -20.86 2.47 -13.95
N THR A 150 -20.25 2.17 -15.09
CA THR A 150 -18.80 2.22 -15.25
C THR A 150 -18.26 3.60 -15.64
N THR A 151 -19.11 4.63 -15.78
CA THR A 151 -18.72 5.95 -16.26
C THR A 151 -17.61 6.56 -15.38
N CYS A 152 -17.81 6.53 -14.06
CA CYS A 152 -16.86 7.06 -13.08
C CYS A 152 -15.74 6.07 -12.70
N MET A 153 -15.83 4.81 -13.12
CA MET A 153 -14.83 3.80 -12.81
C MET A 153 -13.48 4.14 -13.48
N ARG A 154 -12.41 4.18 -12.71
CA ARG A 154 -11.06 4.37 -13.25
C ARG A 154 -10.52 3.08 -13.88
N VAL A 155 -9.67 3.20 -14.89
CA VAL A 155 -8.88 2.07 -15.42
C VAL A 155 -7.88 1.60 -14.37
N LEU A 156 -7.54 0.30 -14.35
CA LEU A 156 -6.72 -0.33 -13.33
C LEU A 156 -5.43 0.45 -12.97
N PRO A 157 -4.59 0.91 -13.91
CA PRO A 157 -3.40 1.68 -13.53
C PRO A 157 -3.71 2.98 -12.78
N TYR A 158 -4.84 3.64 -13.09
CA TYR A 158 -5.23 4.89 -12.45
C TYR A 158 -5.95 4.67 -11.11
N PHE A 159 -6.60 3.53 -10.94
CA PHE A 159 -7.13 3.08 -9.66
C PHE A 159 -5.99 2.83 -8.66
N ILE A 160 -4.90 2.18 -9.10
CA ILE A 160 -3.73 1.92 -8.26
C ILE A 160 -3.04 3.25 -7.91
N GLU A 161 -2.75 4.09 -8.91
CA GLU A 161 -2.10 5.38 -8.67
C GLU A 161 -2.27 6.32 -9.87
N LYS A 162 -2.79 7.53 -9.63
CA LYS A 162 -2.87 8.63 -10.58
C LYS A 162 -2.52 9.95 -9.91
N ASP A 163 -1.55 10.70 -10.44
CA ASP A 163 -1.18 12.04 -9.98
C ASP A 163 -0.93 12.11 -8.45
N ASN A 164 -0.18 11.13 -7.93
CA ASN A 164 0.11 10.90 -6.51
C ASN A 164 -1.10 10.53 -5.63
N ASN A 165 -2.27 10.31 -6.20
CA ASN A 165 -3.46 9.82 -5.51
C ASN A 165 -3.72 8.34 -5.84
N SER A 166 -4.26 7.59 -4.87
CA SER A 166 -4.57 6.17 -5.02
C SER A 166 -5.96 5.87 -4.47
N ASP A 167 -6.90 5.51 -5.36
CA ASP A 167 -8.22 5.04 -4.92
C ASP A 167 -8.08 3.71 -4.16
N LEU A 168 -7.12 2.86 -4.56
CA LEU A 168 -6.82 1.62 -3.86
C LEU A 168 -6.39 1.89 -2.41
N ALA A 169 -5.47 2.85 -2.18
CA ALA A 169 -5.04 3.20 -0.83
C ALA A 169 -6.21 3.74 0.01
N THR A 170 -7.03 4.63 -0.57
CA THR A 170 -8.20 5.18 0.13
C THR A 170 -9.18 4.09 0.58
N ILE A 171 -9.40 3.07 -0.25
CA ILE A 171 -10.27 1.94 0.13
C ILE A 171 -9.61 1.10 1.22
N LEU A 172 -8.31 0.84 1.10
CA LEU A 172 -7.56 0.04 2.08
C LEU A 172 -7.43 0.74 3.45
N GLU A 173 -7.36 2.07 3.47
CA GLU A 173 -7.35 2.87 4.70
C GLU A 173 -8.71 2.84 5.44
N ASN A 174 -9.79 2.54 4.73
CA ASN A 174 -11.14 2.42 5.28
C ASN A 174 -11.59 0.96 5.50
N LEU A 175 -10.63 0.02 5.62
CA LEU A 175 -10.94 -1.34 6.04
C LEU A 175 -11.16 -1.34 7.56
N ASP A 176 -12.19 -2.08 8.01
CA ASP A 176 -12.36 -2.37 9.44
C ASP A 176 -11.24 -3.30 9.96
N ASP A 177 -11.17 -3.48 11.28
CA ASP A 177 -10.16 -4.33 11.92
C ASP A 177 -10.25 -5.81 11.48
N GLU A 178 -11.37 -6.22 10.88
CA GLU A 178 -11.60 -7.56 10.29
C GLU A 178 -11.23 -7.61 8.80
N GLY A 179 -10.83 -6.47 8.20
CA GLY A 179 -10.46 -6.36 6.79
C GLY A 179 -11.64 -6.23 5.82
N ASN A 180 -12.84 -5.92 6.34
CA ASN A 180 -14.02 -5.63 5.54
C ASN A 180 -14.08 -4.14 5.22
N ILE A 181 -14.65 -3.79 4.06
CA ILE A 181 -14.83 -2.38 3.67
C ILE A 181 -16.09 -1.86 4.35
N GLU A 182 -15.94 -0.84 5.18
CA GLU A 182 -17.09 -0.12 5.73
C GLU A 182 -17.93 0.44 4.58
N THR A 183 -19.16 -0.04 4.46
CA THR A 183 -20.15 0.57 3.58
C THR A 183 -20.60 1.87 4.23
N PRO A 184 -20.50 3.04 3.58
CA PRO A 184 -21.05 4.26 4.14
C PRO A 184 -22.55 4.05 4.37
N THR A 185 -22.96 4.05 5.63
CA THR A 185 -24.37 4.09 5.99
C THR A 185 -24.93 5.39 5.39
N ASN A 186 -25.83 5.24 4.43
CA ASN A 186 -26.66 6.35 3.94
C ASN A 186 -27.42 6.90 5.15
N ASN A 187 -26.87 7.92 5.78
CA ASN A 187 -27.67 8.78 6.63
C ASN A 187 -28.64 9.53 5.69
N ASN A 188 -29.81 8.94 5.50
CA ASN A 188 -30.96 9.65 5.01
C ASN A 188 -31.17 10.84 5.95
N TYR A 189 -30.78 12.03 5.53
CA TYR A 189 -31.32 13.26 6.08
C TYR A 189 -32.80 13.26 5.72
N ASP A 190 -33.59 12.78 6.66
CA ASP A 190 -35.03 12.96 6.65
C ASP A 190 -35.32 14.45 6.88
N SER A 191 -35.43 15.18 5.79
CA SER A 191 -35.82 16.58 5.79
C SER A 191 -37.33 16.68 5.64
N THR A 192 -38.06 16.25 6.66
CA THR A 192 -39.49 16.52 6.79
C THR A 192 -39.80 16.89 8.23
N GLU A 193 -39.73 18.20 8.52
CA GLU A 193 -40.67 18.89 9.41
C GLU A 193 -40.55 20.40 9.24
N LEU A 194 -41.18 20.93 8.20
CA LEU A 194 -41.74 22.25 8.22
C LEU A 194 -43.18 22.09 8.65
N VAL A 195 -43.47 22.32 9.94
CA VAL A 195 -44.81 22.56 10.42
C VAL A 195 -44.96 24.07 10.67
N VAL A 196 -45.94 24.60 10.06
CA VAL A 196 -46.53 25.95 10.11
C VAL A 196 -46.68 26.52 11.53
#